data_27add4bdae23412a4cd96bb466f18419
#
_entry.id   27add4bdae23412a4cd96bb466f18419
#
_cell.length_a   1.000
_cell.length_b   1.000
_cell.length_c   1.000
_cell.angle_alpha   90.00
_cell.angle_beta   90.00
_cell.angle_gamma   90.00
#
_symmetry.space_group_name_H-M   'P 1'
#
loop_
_entity.id
_entity.type
_entity.pdbx_description
1 polymer ?
#
loop_
_entity_poly.entity_id
_entity_poly.type
_entity_poly.pdbx_seq_one_letter_code
_entity_poly.pdbx_strand_id
1 'polypeptide(L)'
;MIIELDTNLLKIVDNISINQLVLLSLVLDNNQKSYQSIAPIIRLVSDNEIQDLIDRNLIQKKIIKDKISYSPTKDLIERITPKNVLFDQFYMIYPTMVIRPDGTKGFLRSNVKKCREYYNKLVKGNLDLHNRIISALNYEISDKTLTVRLSYMKTMWKWLTSHEWELIEEQMNEKIEVNTYGTQLR
;
A
#
# COMPACT_ATOMS: atom_id res chain seq x y z
N MET A 1 23.60 6.13 -17.91
CA MET A 1 22.55 5.59 -17.01
C MET A 1 22.89 6.06 -15.60
N ILE A 2 21.98 6.73 -14.91
CA ILE A 2 22.15 7.13 -13.51
C ILE A 2 21.33 6.12 -12.71
N ILE A 3 21.94 5.51 -11.70
CA ILE A 3 21.26 4.62 -10.75
C ILE A 3 21.18 5.39 -9.44
N GLU A 4 19.96 5.64 -8.97
CA GLU A 4 19.74 6.20 -7.65
C GLU A 4 19.78 5.05 -6.63
N LEU A 5 20.70 5.15 -5.66
CA LEU A 5 20.81 4.19 -4.58
C LEU A 5 20.06 4.70 -3.34
N ASP A 6 19.14 3.91 -2.83
CA ASP A 6 18.48 4.21 -1.56
C ASP A 6 19.40 3.85 -0.38
N THR A 7 20.16 4.82 0.09
CA THR A 7 21.07 4.64 1.22
C THR A 7 20.36 4.35 2.55
N ASN A 8 19.03 4.56 2.64
CA ASN A 8 18.25 4.16 3.83
C ASN A 8 18.21 2.65 3.99
N LEU A 9 18.38 1.89 2.89
CA LEU A 9 18.49 0.43 2.96
C LEU A 9 19.63 -0.04 3.86
N LEU A 10 20.75 0.71 3.92
CA LEU A 10 21.88 0.42 4.81
C LEU A 10 21.52 0.50 6.30
N LYS A 11 20.46 1.23 6.65
CA LYS A 11 19.96 1.36 8.02
C LYS A 11 18.91 0.30 8.39
N ILE A 12 18.26 -0.26 7.35
CA ILE A 12 17.13 -1.17 7.49
C ILE A 12 17.57 -2.62 7.35
N VAL A 13 18.58 -2.84 6.53
CA VAL A 13 19.12 -4.16 6.22
C VAL A 13 20.59 -4.19 6.63
N ASP A 14 20.89 -4.92 7.70
CA ASP A 14 22.26 -5.05 8.20
C ASP A 14 23.15 -5.86 7.24
N ASN A 15 24.44 -5.55 7.22
CA ASN A 15 25.48 -6.32 6.53
C ASN A 15 25.17 -6.63 5.04
N ILE A 16 24.77 -5.61 4.27
CA ILE A 16 24.64 -5.75 2.82
C ILE A 16 25.88 -5.22 2.10
N SER A 17 26.30 -5.93 1.05
CA SER A 17 27.36 -5.46 0.15
C SER A 17 26.87 -4.32 -0.74
N ILE A 18 27.80 -3.58 -1.36
CA ILE A 18 27.44 -2.55 -2.35
C ILE A 18 26.68 -3.19 -3.52
N ASN A 19 27.06 -4.37 -3.98
CA ASN A 19 26.38 -5.08 -5.05
C ASN A 19 24.95 -5.44 -4.66
N GLN A 20 24.74 -5.92 -3.42
CA GLN A 20 23.41 -6.21 -2.88
C GLN A 20 22.58 -4.94 -2.76
N LEU A 21 23.16 -3.81 -2.32
CA LEU A 21 22.47 -2.52 -2.25
C LEU A 21 22.01 -2.06 -3.65
N VAL A 22 22.87 -2.19 -4.66
CA VAL A 22 22.52 -1.87 -6.06
C VAL A 22 21.37 -2.76 -6.51
N LEU A 23 21.43 -4.07 -6.28
CA LEU A 23 20.38 -5.00 -6.66
C LEU A 23 19.05 -4.68 -5.96
N LEU A 24 19.06 -4.42 -4.65
CA LEU A 24 17.87 -4.05 -3.90
C LEU A 24 17.25 -2.73 -4.40
N SER A 25 18.08 -1.71 -4.66
CA SER A 25 17.59 -0.43 -5.20
C SER A 25 16.93 -0.62 -6.57
N LEU A 26 17.47 -1.47 -7.42
CA LEU A 26 16.89 -1.78 -8.73
C LEU A 26 15.59 -2.60 -8.63
N VAL A 27 15.54 -3.54 -7.69
CA VAL A 27 14.34 -4.38 -7.46
C VAL A 27 13.19 -3.55 -6.86
N LEU A 28 13.50 -2.51 -6.10
CA LEU A 28 12.55 -1.58 -5.52
C LEU A 28 12.09 -0.48 -6.49
N ASP A 29 12.88 -0.20 -7.53
CA ASP A 29 12.49 0.76 -8.57
C ASP A 29 11.37 0.18 -9.44
N ASN A 30 10.16 0.71 -9.27
CA ASN A 30 8.96 0.30 -10.01
C ASN A 30 8.99 0.63 -11.51
N ASN A 31 10.06 1.27 -12.03
CA ASN A 31 10.23 1.56 -13.44
C ASN A 31 10.64 0.31 -14.23
N GLN A 32 9.72 -0.61 -14.43
CA GLN A 32 9.91 -1.88 -15.16
C GLN A 32 10.49 -1.74 -16.60
N LYS A 33 10.51 -0.53 -17.17
CA LYS A 33 11.14 -0.27 -18.46
C LYS A 33 12.67 -0.42 -18.43
N SER A 34 13.27 -0.41 -17.26
CA SER A 34 14.73 -0.54 -17.06
C SER A 34 15.22 -2.00 -17.09
N TYR A 35 14.35 -3.00 -17.00
CA TYR A 35 14.78 -4.40 -16.83
C TYR A 35 15.68 -4.94 -17.96
N GLN A 36 15.49 -4.50 -19.19
CA GLN A 36 16.37 -4.89 -20.31
C GLN A 36 17.76 -4.25 -20.21
N SER A 37 17.88 -3.08 -19.58
CA SER A 37 19.16 -2.40 -19.34
C SER A 37 19.84 -2.83 -18.04
N ILE A 38 19.15 -3.58 -17.16
CA ILE A 38 19.64 -4.05 -15.85
C ILE A 38 20.39 -5.39 -15.95
N ALA A 39 20.11 -6.20 -16.97
CA ALA A 39 20.75 -7.51 -17.13
C ALA A 39 22.30 -7.48 -17.01
N PRO A 40 23.03 -6.47 -17.52
CA PRO A 40 24.47 -6.36 -17.30
C PRO A 40 24.85 -6.13 -15.84
N ILE A 41 24.02 -5.42 -15.07
CA ILE A 41 24.29 -5.09 -13.66
C ILE A 41 24.03 -6.28 -12.76
N ILE A 42 22.97 -7.06 -13.03
CA ILE A 42 22.69 -8.30 -12.30
C ILE A 42 23.85 -9.29 -12.41
N ARG A 43 24.58 -9.30 -13.55
CA ARG A 43 25.77 -10.14 -13.73
C ARG A 43 26.96 -9.74 -12.85
N LEU A 44 26.96 -8.54 -12.29
CA LEU A 44 28.01 -8.08 -11.36
C LEU A 44 27.75 -8.56 -9.93
N VAL A 45 26.53 -8.96 -9.63
CA VAL A 45 26.16 -9.51 -8.32
C VAL A 45 26.36 -11.02 -8.38
N SER A 46 27.15 -11.56 -7.47
CA SER A 46 27.42 -13.00 -7.43
C SER A 46 26.17 -13.80 -7.04
N ASP A 47 26.10 -15.05 -7.49
CA ASP A 47 24.99 -15.95 -7.13
C ASP A 47 24.86 -16.13 -5.61
N ASN A 48 25.98 -16.12 -4.88
CA ASN A 48 25.97 -16.20 -3.42
C ASN A 48 25.36 -14.96 -2.78
N GLU A 49 25.63 -13.76 -3.30
CA GLU A 49 25.03 -12.52 -2.80
C GLU A 49 23.52 -12.46 -3.08
N ILE A 50 23.09 -12.98 -4.23
CA ILE A 50 21.67 -13.09 -4.59
C ILE A 50 20.99 -14.11 -3.66
N GLN A 51 21.63 -15.27 -3.44
CA GLN A 51 21.09 -16.31 -2.57
C GLN A 51 20.97 -15.84 -1.13
N ASP A 52 21.95 -15.09 -0.61
CA ASP A 52 21.87 -14.46 0.72
C ASP A 52 20.64 -13.54 0.86
N LEU A 53 20.34 -12.72 -0.14
CA LEU A 53 19.16 -11.87 -0.13
C LEU A 53 17.85 -12.67 -0.16
N ILE A 54 17.82 -13.82 -0.84
CA ILE A 54 16.67 -14.73 -0.87
C ILE A 54 16.51 -15.41 0.48
N ASP A 55 17.59 -15.95 1.06
CA ASP A 55 17.57 -16.65 2.35
C ASP A 55 17.15 -15.71 3.50
N ARG A 56 17.52 -14.44 3.40
CA ARG A 56 17.10 -13.37 4.33
C ARG A 56 15.70 -12.85 4.06
N ASN A 57 14.98 -13.45 3.11
CA ASN A 57 13.61 -13.07 2.73
C ASN A 57 13.47 -11.59 2.31
N LEU A 58 14.49 -11.04 1.63
CA LEU A 58 14.46 -9.66 1.14
C LEU A 58 13.93 -9.59 -0.30
N ILE A 59 14.32 -10.57 -1.13
CA ILE A 59 13.86 -10.69 -2.52
C ILE A 59 13.32 -12.09 -2.80
N GLN A 60 12.47 -12.20 -3.81
CA GLN A 60 12.00 -13.47 -4.34
C GLN A 60 12.32 -13.58 -5.82
N LYS A 61 12.79 -14.78 -6.23
CA LYS A 61 13.06 -15.13 -7.61
C LYS A 61 11.80 -15.61 -8.29
N LYS A 62 11.48 -15.06 -9.47
CA LYS A 62 10.38 -15.52 -10.32
C LYS A 62 10.93 -15.91 -11.70
N ILE A 63 10.43 -16.98 -12.27
CA ILE A 63 10.76 -17.39 -13.65
C ILE A 63 9.51 -17.17 -14.49
N ILE A 64 9.60 -16.26 -15.46
CA ILE A 64 8.50 -15.92 -16.38
C ILE A 64 9.03 -16.09 -17.81
N LYS A 65 8.47 -17.03 -18.56
CA LYS A 65 8.85 -17.31 -19.96
C LYS A 65 10.39 -17.44 -20.11
N ASP A 66 10.99 -18.33 -19.31
CA ASP A 66 12.44 -18.61 -19.25
C ASP A 66 13.34 -17.42 -18.88
N LYS A 67 12.76 -16.32 -18.42
CA LYS A 67 13.50 -15.18 -17.90
C LYS A 67 13.44 -15.14 -16.38
N ILE A 68 14.59 -15.01 -15.75
CA ILE A 68 14.70 -14.82 -14.31
C ILE A 68 14.40 -13.35 -14.00
N SER A 69 13.52 -13.15 -13.06
CA SER A 69 13.14 -11.82 -12.54
C SER A 69 13.18 -11.88 -11.01
N TYR A 70 13.57 -10.78 -10.39
CA TYR A 70 13.58 -10.61 -8.95
C TYR A 70 12.53 -9.56 -8.56
N SER A 71 11.84 -9.81 -7.46
CA SER A 71 10.89 -8.85 -6.90
C SER A 71 11.07 -8.74 -5.38
N PRO A 72 10.79 -7.59 -4.77
CA PRO A 72 10.90 -7.43 -3.33
C PRO A 72 9.87 -8.34 -2.64
N THR A 73 10.21 -8.82 -1.46
CA THR A 73 9.25 -9.53 -0.59
C THR A 73 8.37 -8.53 0.13
N LYS A 74 7.24 -9.01 0.66
CA LYS A 74 6.38 -8.19 1.52
C LYS A 74 7.13 -7.69 2.76
N ASP A 75 7.96 -8.54 3.35
CA ASP A 75 8.76 -8.22 4.53
C ASP A 75 9.72 -7.04 4.27
N LEU A 76 10.45 -7.05 3.15
CA LEU A 76 11.30 -5.92 2.78
C LEU A 76 10.47 -4.64 2.61
N ILE A 77 9.36 -4.70 1.88
CA ILE A 77 8.51 -3.54 1.64
C ILE A 77 7.96 -2.96 2.96
N GLU A 78 7.53 -3.82 3.89
CA GLU A 78 7.06 -3.39 5.21
C GLU A 78 8.17 -2.71 6.03
N ARG A 79 9.41 -3.17 5.94
CA ARG A 79 10.57 -2.58 6.62
C ARG A 79 10.95 -1.20 6.07
N ILE A 80 10.90 -1.02 4.74
CA ILE A 80 11.31 0.23 4.08
C ILE A 80 10.20 1.28 4.04
N THR A 81 8.94 0.89 4.19
CA THR A 81 7.82 1.83 4.15
C THR A 81 7.76 2.63 5.46
N PRO A 82 8.01 3.95 5.44
CA PRO A 82 7.91 4.76 6.65
C PRO A 82 6.50 4.70 7.24
N LYS A 83 6.38 4.38 8.51
CA LYS A 83 5.08 4.21 9.21
C LYS A 83 4.12 5.39 9.03
N ASN A 84 4.64 6.60 8.83
CA ASN A 84 3.81 7.80 8.65
C ASN A 84 3.24 7.93 7.24
N VAL A 85 3.91 7.40 6.20
CA VAL A 85 3.46 7.51 4.80
C VAL A 85 2.10 6.85 4.61
N LEU A 86 1.87 5.70 5.23
CA LEU A 86 0.59 4.99 5.12
C LEU A 86 -0.57 5.80 5.71
N PHE A 87 -0.34 6.43 6.88
CA PHE A 87 -1.34 7.32 7.45
C PHE A 87 -1.55 8.57 6.59
N ASP A 88 -0.49 9.15 6.05
CA ASP A 88 -0.59 10.37 5.23
C ASP A 88 -1.38 10.09 3.94
N GLN A 89 -1.23 8.92 3.32
CA GLN A 89 -2.07 8.49 2.19
C GLN A 89 -3.54 8.39 2.59
N PHE A 90 -3.85 7.73 3.71
CA PHE A 90 -5.21 7.66 4.25
C PHE A 90 -5.78 9.05 4.53
N TYR A 91 -4.98 9.91 5.19
CA TYR A 91 -5.38 11.27 5.54
C TYR A 91 -5.70 12.13 4.32
N MET A 92 -4.93 12.01 3.24
CA MET A 92 -5.16 12.79 2.01
C MET A 92 -6.46 12.43 1.31
N ILE A 93 -6.86 11.16 1.36
CA ILE A 93 -8.11 10.66 0.75
C ILE A 93 -9.32 11.05 1.60
N TYR A 94 -9.20 11.04 2.94
CA TYR A 94 -10.33 11.31 3.82
C TYR A 94 -10.90 12.72 3.58
N PRO A 95 -12.23 12.91 3.43
CA PRO A 95 -12.83 14.23 3.21
C PRO A 95 -12.53 15.19 4.36
N THR A 96 -12.21 16.43 4.05
CA THR A 96 -11.90 17.45 5.07
C THR A 96 -13.15 17.91 5.79
N MET A 97 -14.22 18.15 5.03
CA MET A 97 -15.43 18.78 5.50
C MET A 97 -16.64 18.31 4.67
N VAL A 98 -17.79 18.29 5.29
CA VAL A 98 -19.09 18.09 4.63
C VAL A 98 -20.07 19.16 5.07
N ILE A 99 -21.10 19.42 4.25
CA ILE A 99 -22.25 20.24 4.63
C ILE A 99 -23.32 19.28 5.14
N ARG A 100 -23.77 19.46 6.37
CA ARG A 100 -24.83 18.69 7.00
C ARG A 100 -26.20 19.08 6.43
N PRO A 101 -27.25 18.23 6.57
CA PRO A 101 -28.60 18.56 6.10
C PRO A 101 -29.18 19.85 6.70
N ASP A 102 -28.75 20.23 7.88
CA ASP A 102 -29.12 21.48 8.57
C ASP A 102 -28.31 22.71 8.08
N GLY A 103 -27.47 22.55 7.06
CA GLY A 103 -26.60 23.61 6.51
C GLY A 103 -25.31 23.84 7.31
N THR A 104 -25.10 23.16 8.43
CA THR A 104 -23.87 23.33 9.23
C THR A 104 -22.67 22.64 8.58
N LYS A 105 -21.46 23.17 8.82
CA LYS A 105 -20.19 22.57 8.35
C LYS A 105 -19.73 21.52 9.34
N GLY A 106 -19.61 20.28 8.88
CA GLY A 106 -19.04 19.17 9.65
C GLY A 106 -17.59 18.93 9.28
N PHE A 107 -16.64 19.26 10.16
CA PHE A 107 -15.22 18.97 9.96
C PHE A 107 -14.94 17.49 10.27
N LEU A 108 -14.49 16.73 9.26
CA LEU A 108 -14.29 15.29 9.36
C LEU A 108 -12.89 14.90 9.82
N ARG A 109 -11.87 15.68 9.47
CA ARG A 109 -10.45 15.43 9.82
C ARG A 109 -10.10 15.95 11.23
N SER A 110 -10.93 15.66 12.24
CA SER A 110 -10.65 16.03 13.63
C SER A 110 -9.72 15.03 14.31
N ASN A 111 -9.01 15.48 15.36
CA ASN A 111 -8.11 14.63 16.17
C ASN A 111 -6.99 13.91 15.38
N VAL A 112 -6.39 14.58 14.41
CA VAL A 112 -5.40 14.03 13.48
C VAL A 112 -4.27 13.27 14.19
N LYS A 113 -3.72 13.81 15.28
CA LYS A 113 -2.65 13.17 16.06
C LYS A 113 -3.10 11.81 16.60
N LYS A 114 -4.27 11.75 17.24
CA LYS A 114 -4.83 10.50 17.76
C LYS A 114 -5.14 9.50 16.65
N CYS A 115 -5.66 9.98 15.52
CA CYS A 115 -5.92 9.14 14.35
C CYS A 115 -4.63 8.54 13.80
N ARG A 116 -3.56 9.31 13.70
CA ARG A 116 -2.23 8.84 13.25
C ARG A 116 -1.69 7.75 14.18
N GLU A 117 -1.70 8.00 15.48
CA GLU A 117 -1.23 7.04 16.48
C GLU A 117 -2.04 5.72 16.43
N TYR A 118 -3.34 5.84 16.32
CA TYR A 118 -4.24 4.68 16.21
C TYR A 118 -4.00 3.91 14.90
N TYR A 119 -3.96 4.61 13.77
CA TYR A 119 -3.72 4.01 12.46
C TYR A 119 -2.39 3.26 12.39
N ASN A 120 -1.33 3.88 12.88
CA ASN A 120 -0.01 3.25 12.91
C ASN A 120 0.03 1.99 13.82
N LYS A 121 -0.73 2.00 14.93
CA LYS A 121 -0.89 0.82 15.79
C LYS A 121 -1.73 -0.27 15.15
N LEU A 122 -2.75 0.11 14.37
CA LEU A 122 -3.64 -0.81 13.68
C LEU A 122 -2.93 -1.49 12.50
N VAL A 123 -2.36 -0.69 11.62
CA VAL A 123 -1.74 -1.18 10.38
C VAL A 123 -0.38 -1.83 10.63
N LYS A 124 0.44 -1.28 11.54
CA LYS A 124 1.79 -1.78 11.89
C LYS A 124 2.69 -2.02 10.67
N GLY A 125 2.54 -1.25 9.61
CA GLY A 125 3.26 -1.43 8.35
C GLY A 125 2.69 -2.49 7.41
N ASN A 126 1.61 -3.18 7.77
CA ASN A 126 0.94 -4.16 6.92
C ASN A 126 0.26 -3.47 5.74
N LEU A 127 0.83 -3.62 4.56
CA LEU A 127 0.34 -3.03 3.32
C LEU A 127 -0.99 -3.64 2.85
N ASP A 128 -1.22 -4.91 3.09
CA ASP A 128 -2.48 -5.56 2.70
C ASP A 128 -3.65 -4.94 3.50
N LEU A 129 -3.48 -4.77 4.81
CA LEU A 129 -4.49 -4.11 5.64
C LEU A 129 -4.64 -2.62 5.27
N HIS A 130 -3.53 -1.92 5.00
CA HIS A 130 -3.58 -0.54 4.52
C HIS A 130 -4.40 -0.44 3.23
N ASN A 131 -4.11 -1.27 2.24
CA ASN A 131 -4.80 -1.26 0.94
C ASN A 131 -6.29 -1.59 1.09
N ARG A 132 -6.67 -2.50 1.97
CA ARG A 132 -8.07 -2.81 2.29
C ARG A 132 -8.77 -1.56 2.85
N ILE A 133 -8.17 -0.89 3.84
CA ILE A 133 -8.70 0.34 4.45
C ILE A 133 -8.88 1.43 3.38
N ILE A 134 -7.88 1.63 2.50
CA ILE A 134 -7.94 2.62 1.42
C ILE A 134 -9.04 2.27 0.41
N SER A 135 -9.16 1.01 0.02
CA SER A 135 -10.19 0.56 -0.92
C SER A 135 -11.60 0.77 -0.36
N ALA A 136 -11.83 0.39 0.90
CA ALA A 136 -13.09 0.60 1.58
C ALA A 136 -13.44 2.10 1.69
N LEU A 137 -12.46 2.95 2.06
CA LEU A 137 -12.66 4.39 2.14
C LEU A 137 -13.06 5.00 0.78
N ASN A 138 -12.35 4.65 -0.29
CA ASN A 138 -12.65 5.12 -1.64
C ASN A 138 -14.05 4.67 -2.10
N TYR A 139 -14.40 3.42 -1.81
CA TYR A 139 -15.73 2.90 -2.11
C TYR A 139 -16.82 3.69 -1.38
N GLU A 140 -16.68 3.91 -0.07
CA GLU A 140 -17.67 4.66 0.73
C GLU A 140 -17.83 6.09 0.22
N ILE A 141 -16.72 6.79 -0.07
CA ILE A 141 -16.76 8.15 -0.61
C ILE A 141 -17.52 8.16 -1.94
N SER A 142 -17.23 7.22 -2.83
CA SER A 142 -17.87 7.11 -4.14
C SER A 142 -19.37 6.80 -4.01
N ASP A 143 -19.73 5.81 -3.20
CA ASP A 143 -21.13 5.42 -2.96
C ASP A 143 -21.93 6.58 -2.34
N LYS A 144 -21.39 7.22 -1.30
CA LYS A 144 -22.07 8.35 -0.64
C LYS A 144 -22.13 9.60 -1.52
N THR A 145 -21.20 9.79 -2.44
CA THR A 145 -21.27 10.88 -3.42
C THR A 145 -22.38 10.62 -4.43
N LEU A 146 -22.45 9.42 -4.97
CA LEU A 146 -23.50 9.01 -5.93
C LEU A 146 -24.89 9.05 -5.32
N THR A 147 -25.03 8.67 -4.04
CA THR A 147 -26.30 8.63 -3.32
C THR A 147 -26.65 9.95 -2.61
N VAL A 148 -25.84 11.00 -2.79
CA VAL A 148 -26.00 12.32 -2.13
C VAL A 148 -25.98 12.21 -0.59
N ARG A 149 -25.30 11.20 -0.05
CA ARG A 149 -25.22 10.92 1.39
C ARG A 149 -23.88 11.28 2.03
N LEU A 150 -22.99 11.99 1.31
CA LEU A 150 -21.68 12.36 1.84
C LEU A 150 -21.78 13.19 3.13
N SER A 151 -22.88 13.96 3.29
CA SER A 151 -23.19 14.72 4.51
C SER A 151 -23.28 13.87 5.78
N TYR A 152 -23.53 12.57 5.66
CA TYR A 152 -23.62 11.61 6.78
C TYR A 152 -22.31 10.87 7.06
N MET A 153 -21.21 11.24 6.40
CA MET A 153 -19.94 10.60 6.66
C MET A 153 -19.48 10.83 8.10
N LYS A 154 -18.95 9.80 8.73
CA LYS A 154 -18.40 9.86 10.10
C LYS A 154 -17.15 10.74 10.14
N THR A 155 -16.76 11.21 11.32
CA THR A 155 -15.44 11.81 11.51
C THR A 155 -14.34 10.73 11.34
N MET A 156 -13.16 11.13 10.91
CA MET A 156 -12.02 10.23 10.71
C MET A 156 -11.72 9.36 11.95
N TRP A 157 -11.76 9.98 13.14
CA TRP A 157 -11.60 9.24 14.40
C TRP A 157 -12.65 8.16 14.59
N LYS A 158 -13.93 8.52 14.45
CA LYS A 158 -15.05 7.57 14.63
C LYS A 158 -15.00 6.46 13.59
N TRP A 159 -14.67 6.79 12.35
CA TRP A 159 -14.54 5.84 11.25
C TRP A 159 -13.46 4.79 11.52
N LEU A 160 -12.29 5.23 11.98
CA LEU A 160 -11.18 4.34 12.34
C LEU A 160 -11.52 3.46 13.56
N THR A 161 -12.05 4.06 14.62
CA THR A 161 -12.29 3.34 15.88
C THR A 161 -13.50 2.41 15.85
N SER A 162 -14.46 2.64 14.94
CA SER A 162 -15.57 1.71 14.70
C SER A 162 -15.27 0.64 13.66
N HIS A 163 -14.04 0.58 13.15
CA HIS A 163 -13.60 -0.38 12.11
C HIS A 163 -14.54 -0.37 10.90
N GLU A 164 -14.95 0.83 10.46
CA GLU A 164 -15.94 0.99 9.41
C GLU A 164 -15.57 0.29 8.09
N TRP A 165 -14.28 0.17 7.81
CA TRP A 165 -13.80 -0.51 6.61
C TRP A 165 -14.23 -1.98 6.54
N GLU A 166 -14.40 -2.68 7.67
CA GLU A 166 -14.83 -4.09 7.68
C GLU A 166 -16.26 -4.22 7.19
N LEU A 167 -17.18 -3.35 7.68
CA LEU A 167 -18.56 -3.31 7.20
C LEU A 167 -18.66 -2.95 5.72
N ILE A 168 -17.81 -2.03 5.27
CA ILE A 168 -17.79 -1.59 3.86
C ILE A 168 -17.26 -2.71 2.96
N GLU A 169 -16.25 -3.47 3.40
CA GLU A 169 -15.75 -4.64 2.67
C GLU A 169 -16.82 -5.70 2.49
N GLU A 170 -17.62 -5.98 3.51
CA GLU A 170 -18.78 -6.88 3.40
C GLU A 170 -19.76 -6.40 2.33
N GLN A 171 -20.12 -5.11 2.33
CA GLN A 171 -20.98 -4.52 1.29
C GLN A 171 -20.39 -4.58 -0.12
N MET A 172 -19.07 -4.39 -0.26
CA MET A 172 -18.37 -4.52 -1.55
C MET A 172 -18.48 -5.96 -2.08
N ASN A 173 -18.31 -6.96 -1.21
CA ASN A 173 -18.38 -8.37 -1.57
C ASN A 173 -19.80 -8.80 -1.95
N GLU A 174 -20.81 -8.37 -1.21
CA GLU A 174 -22.23 -8.65 -1.54
C GLU A 174 -22.62 -8.09 -2.92
N LYS A 175 -22.18 -6.86 -3.26
CA LYS A 175 -22.47 -6.29 -4.59
C LYS A 175 -21.80 -7.06 -5.74
N ILE A 176 -20.62 -7.64 -5.50
CA ILE A 176 -19.93 -8.48 -6.50
C ILE A 176 -20.73 -9.76 -6.74
N GLU A 177 -21.24 -10.41 -5.70
CA GLU A 177 -22.03 -11.63 -5.82
C GLU A 177 -23.35 -11.39 -6.59
N VAL A 178 -24.09 -10.33 -6.26
CA VAL A 178 -25.33 -9.98 -6.97
C VAL A 178 -25.10 -9.71 -8.45
N ASN A 179 -24.02 -9.04 -8.82
CA ASN A 179 -23.69 -8.80 -10.24
C ASN A 179 -23.32 -10.09 -10.99
N THR A 180 -22.74 -11.07 -10.30
CA THR A 180 -22.37 -12.37 -10.92
C THR A 180 -23.60 -13.22 -11.23
N TYR A 181 -24.64 -13.17 -10.39
CA TYR A 181 -25.91 -13.88 -10.63
C TYR A 181 -26.78 -13.21 -11.72
N GLY A 182 -26.70 -11.87 -11.86
CA GLY A 182 -27.47 -11.13 -12.87
C GLY A 182 -27.01 -11.36 -14.32
N THR A 183 -25.79 -11.81 -14.54
CA THR A 183 -25.23 -12.09 -15.88
C THR A 183 -25.53 -13.50 -16.41
N GLN A 184 -26.04 -14.40 -15.57
CA GLN A 184 -26.40 -15.79 -15.99
C GLN A 184 -27.82 -15.93 -16.50
N LEU A 185 -28.64 -14.87 -16.51
CA LEU A 185 -30.05 -14.90 -16.92
C LEU A 185 -30.31 -14.13 -18.24
N ARG A 186 -29.36 -14.15 -19.17
CA ARG A 186 -29.60 -13.68 -20.56
C ARG A 186 -29.16 -14.72 -21.56
#